data_bd9ebea38e27acd9340bcf6238905365
#
_entry.id   bd9ebea38e27acd9340bcf6238905365
#
_cell.length_a   1.000
_cell.length_b   1.000
_cell.length_c   1.000
_cell.angle_alpha   90.00
_cell.angle_beta   90.00
_cell.angle_gamma   90.00
#
_symmetry.space_group_name_H-M   'P 1'
#
loop_
_entity.id
_entity.type
_entity.pdbx_description
1 polymer ?
#
loop_
_entity_poly.entity_id
_entity_poly.type
_entity_poly.pdbx_seq_one_letter_code
_entity_poly.pdbx_strand_id
1 'polypeptide(L)'
;MKKKVISMFLTACTVSVMVVGGGSNLVMADDAETVTLMGWYDEDDMNPILEKVNEQMDGKYVIEYTYVANTDYNNVLSTQLASGEGPDIIMDGTNYPAEIKAGNVEDISDYDFVKEFNEAGMSLCSADGKIYGIPSYGWFSGIWCNASILEECGVEIPKTFDEFVAACETINEKGYTAYG
;
A
#
# COMPACT_ATOMS: atom_id res chain seq x y z
N MET A 1 45.05 -25.35 -8.49
CA MET A 1 43.70 -24.78 -8.72
C MET A 1 43.74 -23.33 -8.26
N LYS A 2 43.76 -22.38 -9.20
CA LYS A 2 43.91 -20.95 -8.89
C LYS A 2 42.52 -20.32 -8.82
N LYS A 3 42.13 -19.83 -7.66
CA LYS A 3 40.90 -19.02 -7.49
C LYS A 3 41.16 -17.64 -8.08
N LYS A 4 40.42 -17.27 -9.14
CA LYS A 4 40.38 -15.92 -9.69
C LYS A 4 39.41 -15.10 -8.80
N VAL A 5 39.95 -14.13 -8.08
CA VAL A 5 39.21 -13.06 -7.42
C VAL A 5 38.88 -12.05 -8.51
N ILE A 6 37.62 -11.92 -8.85
CA ILE A 6 37.13 -10.83 -9.72
C ILE A 6 36.87 -9.66 -8.80
N SER A 7 37.75 -8.66 -8.86
CA SER A 7 37.53 -7.36 -8.24
C SER A 7 36.55 -6.59 -9.10
N MET A 8 35.35 -6.37 -8.61
CA MET A 8 34.33 -5.53 -9.23
C MET A 8 34.59 -4.09 -8.77
N PHE A 9 35.05 -3.27 -9.69
CA PHE A 9 35.16 -1.82 -9.48
C PHE A 9 33.76 -1.23 -9.44
N LEU A 10 33.36 -0.79 -8.27
CA LEU A 10 32.13 0.00 -8.09
C LEU A 10 32.46 1.43 -8.55
N THR A 11 31.96 1.78 -9.72
CA THR A 11 32.02 3.17 -10.20
C THR A 11 30.81 3.88 -9.60
N ALA A 12 31.06 4.68 -8.57
CA ALA A 12 30.06 5.59 -8.03
C ALA A 12 29.76 6.67 -9.08
N CYS A 13 28.61 6.57 -9.76
CA CYS A 13 28.04 7.67 -10.52
C CYS A 13 27.31 8.58 -9.57
N THR A 14 27.94 9.65 -9.11
CA THR A 14 27.27 10.78 -8.48
C THR A 14 26.46 11.52 -9.52
N VAL A 15 25.17 11.27 -9.58
CA VAL A 15 24.21 12.09 -10.34
C VAL A 15 23.81 13.26 -9.45
N SER A 16 24.41 14.42 -9.69
CA SER A 16 23.97 15.68 -9.09
C SER A 16 22.68 16.11 -9.77
N VAL A 17 21.54 15.87 -9.18
CA VAL A 17 20.25 16.43 -9.58
C VAL A 17 20.14 17.84 -8.99
N MET A 18 20.23 18.86 -9.84
CA MET A 18 19.85 20.22 -9.48
C MET A 18 18.32 20.30 -9.40
N VAL A 19 17.77 20.28 -8.19
CA VAL A 19 16.37 20.64 -7.95
C VAL A 19 16.29 22.19 -7.86
N VAL A 20 15.67 22.79 -8.86
CA VAL A 20 15.25 24.20 -8.84
C VAL A 20 13.75 24.21 -8.54
N GLY A 21 13.37 24.66 -7.37
CA GLY A 21 11.97 25.00 -7.06
C GLY A 21 11.59 24.84 -5.59
N GLY A 22 11.61 25.91 -4.90
CA GLY A 22 11.02 26.39 -3.64
C GLY A 22 10.35 25.42 -2.68
N GLY A 23 10.90 25.31 -1.47
CA GLY A 23 10.16 24.88 -0.29
C GLY A 23 10.95 23.89 0.57
N SER A 24 11.22 24.31 1.83
CA SER A 24 11.79 23.55 2.94
C SER A 24 13.11 22.81 2.68
N ASN A 25 14.21 23.37 3.23
CA ASN A 25 15.50 22.76 3.31
C ASN A 25 15.44 21.55 4.28
N LEU A 26 15.12 20.37 3.77
CA LEU A 26 15.56 19.13 4.42
C LEU A 26 17.09 19.11 4.28
N VAL A 27 17.80 19.31 5.37
CA VAL A 27 19.23 19.08 5.44
C VAL A 27 19.41 17.57 5.35
N MET A 28 19.61 17.09 4.12
CA MET A 28 20.00 15.70 3.89
C MET A 28 21.37 15.51 4.55
N ALA A 29 21.48 14.58 5.48
CA ALA A 29 22.76 14.13 5.96
C ALA A 29 23.49 13.49 4.77
N ASP A 30 24.75 13.85 4.54
CA ASP A 30 25.57 13.37 3.39
C ASP A 30 25.76 11.84 3.38
N ASP A 31 25.28 11.12 4.41
CA ASP A 31 25.41 9.68 4.63
C ASP A 31 24.07 8.93 4.77
N ALA A 32 22.91 9.53 4.44
CA ALA A 32 21.62 8.85 4.55
C ALA A 32 21.48 7.78 3.47
N GLU A 33 21.06 6.57 3.85
CA GLU A 33 20.76 5.49 2.91
C GLU A 33 19.36 5.72 2.28
N THR A 34 19.28 5.66 0.96
CA THR A 34 18.00 5.80 0.24
C THR A 34 17.27 4.47 0.22
N VAL A 35 16.00 4.51 0.60
CA VAL A 35 15.04 3.40 0.48
C VAL A 35 13.99 3.79 -0.54
N THR A 36 13.88 3.04 -1.62
CA THR A 36 12.95 3.32 -2.71
C THR A 36 11.59 2.69 -2.47
N LEU A 37 10.52 3.47 -2.62
CA LEU A 37 9.13 3.04 -2.49
C LEU A 37 8.37 3.33 -3.78
N MET A 38 7.72 2.32 -4.35
CA MET A 38 6.83 2.49 -5.50
C MET A 38 5.38 2.28 -5.10
N GLY A 39 4.49 3.17 -5.55
CA GLY A 39 3.07 3.09 -5.28
C GLY A 39 2.21 3.80 -6.32
N TRP A 40 0.90 3.76 -6.13
CA TRP A 40 -0.10 4.33 -7.05
C TRP A 40 -0.90 5.51 -6.46
N TYR A 41 -0.57 5.96 -5.26
CA TYR A 41 -1.13 7.19 -4.71
C TYR A 41 -0.39 8.39 -5.26
N ASP A 42 -1.11 9.47 -5.54
CA ASP A 42 -0.49 10.70 -6.04
C ASP A 42 0.54 11.26 -5.06
N GLU A 43 1.53 11.95 -5.59
CA GLU A 43 2.60 12.55 -4.78
C GLU A 43 2.05 13.54 -3.75
N ASP A 44 0.99 14.27 -4.09
CA ASP A 44 0.34 15.22 -3.17
C ASP A 44 -0.23 14.52 -1.93
N ASP A 45 -0.69 13.28 -2.05
CA ASP A 45 -1.19 12.46 -0.95
C ASP A 45 -0.04 11.82 -0.15
N MET A 46 1.03 11.41 -0.84
CA MET A 46 2.15 10.69 -0.22
C MET A 46 3.16 11.60 0.46
N ASN A 47 3.46 12.75 -0.14
CA ASN A 47 4.51 13.65 0.37
C ASN A 47 4.33 14.04 1.85
N PRO A 48 3.13 14.40 2.35
CA PRO A 48 2.96 14.73 3.77
C PRO A 48 3.20 13.54 4.73
N ILE A 49 3.03 12.30 4.22
CA ILE A 49 3.29 11.07 4.97
C ILE A 49 4.79 10.81 5.00
N LEU A 50 5.43 10.91 3.83
CA LEU A 50 6.86 10.66 3.67
C LEU A 50 7.73 11.68 4.42
N GLU A 51 7.33 12.95 4.44
CA GLU A 51 8.00 13.97 5.26
C GLU A 51 8.04 13.56 6.73
N LYS A 52 6.90 13.13 7.30
CA LYS A 52 6.85 12.67 8.70
C LYS A 52 7.67 11.41 8.93
N VAL A 53 7.66 10.47 7.98
CA VAL A 53 8.45 9.24 8.09
C VAL A 53 9.94 9.57 8.04
N ASN A 54 10.37 10.39 7.08
CA ASN A 54 11.77 10.80 6.93
C ASN A 54 12.28 11.59 8.16
N GLU A 55 11.43 12.43 8.76
CA GLU A 55 11.75 13.08 10.03
C GLU A 55 12.03 12.08 11.16
N GLN A 56 11.25 10.97 11.23
CA GLN A 56 11.40 9.92 12.24
C GLN A 56 12.63 9.04 12.02
N MET A 57 13.16 8.99 10.80
CA MET A 57 14.35 8.20 10.46
C MET A 57 15.66 8.83 10.95
N ASP A 58 15.60 10.05 11.48
CA ASP A 58 16.72 10.74 12.14
C ASP A 58 17.97 10.86 11.25
N GLY A 59 17.76 11.01 9.94
CA GLY A 59 18.82 11.14 8.93
C GLY A 59 19.57 9.85 8.59
N LYS A 60 19.12 8.69 9.07
CA LYS A 60 19.73 7.40 8.72
C LYS A 60 19.24 6.87 7.37
N TYR A 61 17.96 7.05 7.11
CA TYR A 61 17.32 6.63 5.88
C TYR A 61 16.48 7.77 5.32
N VAL A 62 16.35 7.79 4.00
CA VAL A 62 15.43 8.67 3.28
C VAL A 62 14.60 7.81 2.34
N ILE A 63 13.28 7.92 2.44
CA ILE A 63 12.39 7.23 1.51
C ILE A 63 12.16 8.10 0.29
N GLU A 64 12.51 7.57 -0.88
CA GLU A 64 12.21 8.14 -2.19
C GLU A 64 11.02 7.44 -2.80
N TYR A 65 9.97 8.20 -3.11
CA TYR A 65 8.73 7.68 -3.66
C TYR A 65 8.66 7.82 -5.16
N THR A 66 8.25 6.74 -5.84
CA THR A 66 7.94 6.74 -7.27
C THR A 66 6.47 6.46 -7.47
N TYR A 67 5.76 7.45 -7.99
CA TYR A 67 4.38 7.29 -8.41
C TYR A 67 4.28 6.56 -9.75
N VAL A 68 3.42 5.56 -9.81
CA VAL A 68 3.01 4.90 -11.07
C VAL A 68 1.49 4.77 -11.07
N ALA A 69 0.85 5.25 -12.14
CA ALA A 69 -0.60 5.15 -12.26
C ALA A 69 -1.07 3.69 -12.10
N ASN A 70 -2.17 3.49 -11.38
CA ASN A 70 -2.68 2.15 -11.05
C ASN A 70 -2.89 1.25 -12.28
N THR A 71 -3.26 1.85 -13.43
CA THR A 71 -3.43 1.13 -14.71
C THR A 71 -2.13 0.53 -15.25
N ASP A 72 -0.99 1.13 -14.95
CA ASP A 72 0.32 0.76 -15.48
C ASP A 72 1.20 0.08 -14.43
N TYR A 73 0.82 0.18 -13.16
CA TYR A 73 1.63 -0.22 -12.02
C TYR A 73 2.19 -1.64 -12.13
N ASN A 74 1.33 -2.62 -12.39
CA ASN A 74 1.75 -4.02 -12.48
C ASN A 74 2.73 -4.27 -13.62
N ASN A 75 2.57 -3.59 -14.76
CA ASN A 75 3.47 -3.74 -15.91
C ASN A 75 4.85 -3.13 -15.63
N VAL A 76 4.87 -1.95 -15.01
CA VAL A 76 6.12 -1.26 -14.64
C VAL A 76 6.85 -2.07 -13.59
N LEU A 77 6.17 -2.47 -12.51
CA LEU A 77 6.75 -3.27 -11.43
C LEU A 77 7.33 -4.58 -11.95
N SER A 78 6.55 -5.36 -12.70
CA SER A 78 7.01 -6.64 -13.24
C SER A 78 8.23 -6.48 -14.15
N THR A 79 8.32 -5.39 -14.93
CA THR A 79 9.46 -5.10 -15.78
C THR A 79 10.71 -4.80 -14.95
N GLN A 80 10.58 -3.97 -13.91
CA GLN A 80 11.69 -3.62 -13.02
C GLN A 80 12.19 -4.83 -12.22
N LEU A 81 11.26 -5.63 -11.66
CA LEU A 81 11.62 -6.84 -10.94
C LEU A 81 12.33 -7.86 -11.84
N ALA A 82 11.88 -8.01 -13.10
CA ALA A 82 12.51 -8.91 -14.05
C ALA A 82 13.92 -8.47 -14.46
N SER A 83 14.21 -7.16 -14.45
CA SER A 83 15.55 -6.62 -14.71
C SER A 83 16.47 -6.59 -13.47
N GLY A 84 15.91 -6.87 -12.28
CA GLY A 84 16.64 -6.76 -11.01
C GLY A 84 16.82 -5.30 -10.55
N GLU A 85 16.01 -4.38 -11.06
CA GLU A 85 16.02 -2.95 -10.75
C GLU A 85 14.72 -2.52 -10.03
N GLY A 86 14.04 -3.48 -9.36
CA GLY A 86 12.84 -3.20 -8.59
C GLY A 86 13.11 -2.31 -7.37
N PRO A 87 12.09 -1.60 -6.88
CA PRO A 87 12.19 -0.79 -5.67
C PRO A 87 12.35 -1.69 -4.43
N ASP A 88 12.85 -1.10 -3.32
CA ASP A 88 13.02 -1.81 -2.05
C ASP A 88 11.67 -2.11 -1.38
N ILE A 89 10.70 -1.20 -1.54
CA ILE A 89 9.34 -1.35 -1.01
C ILE A 89 8.34 -1.21 -2.15
N ILE A 90 7.42 -2.16 -2.24
CA ILE A 90 6.34 -2.15 -3.22
C ILE A 90 4.98 -2.04 -2.52
N MET A 91 4.07 -1.26 -3.10
CA MET A 91 2.65 -1.36 -2.79
C MET A 91 2.06 -2.38 -3.75
N ASP A 92 1.49 -3.45 -3.23
CA ASP A 92 0.90 -4.50 -4.08
C ASP A 92 -0.50 -4.85 -3.58
N GLY A 93 -1.39 -5.14 -4.48
CA GLY A 93 -2.76 -5.53 -4.17
C GLY A 93 -3.21 -6.81 -4.87
N THR A 94 -2.89 -6.97 -6.14
CA THR A 94 -3.45 -8.04 -6.98
C THR A 94 -2.45 -9.10 -7.44
N ASN A 95 -1.18 -8.74 -7.62
CA ASN A 95 -0.13 -9.64 -8.10
C ASN A 95 0.69 -10.28 -6.98
N TYR A 96 0.40 -9.96 -5.75
CA TYR A 96 1.12 -10.40 -4.57
C TYR A 96 1.45 -11.92 -4.55
N PRO A 97 0.52 -12.84 -4.85
CA PRO A 97 0.84 -14.26 -4.91
C PRO A 97 1.87 -14.61 -6.00
N ALA A 98 1.90 -13.86 -7.10
CA ALA A 98 2.87 -14.06 -8.17
C ALA A 98 4.27 -13.60 -7.73
N GLU A 99 4.37 -12.48 -7.02
CA GLU A 99 5.62 -11.96 -6.49
C GLU A 99 6.22 -12.86 -5.40
N ILE A 100 5.39 -13.43 -4.53
CA ILE A 100 5.82 -14.45 -3.55
C ILE A 100 6.41 -15.67 -4.29
N LYS A 101 5.69 -16.19 -5.28
CA LYS A 101 6.13 -17.36 -6.04
C LYS A 101 7.41 -17.13 -6.85
N ALA A 102 7.59 -15.90 -7.32
CA ALA A 102 8.80 -15.50 -8.06
C ALA A 102 10.01 -15.27 -7.12
N GLY A 103 9.78 -15.15 -5.80
CA GLY A 103 10.83 -14.84 -4.83
C GLY A 103 11.23 -13.36 -4.81
N ASN A 104 10.33 -12.49 -5.25
CA ASN A 104 10.57 -11.04 -5.33
C ASN A 104 10.26 -10.31 -4.01
N VAL A 105 9.66 -11.00 -3.04
CA VAL A 105 9.30 -10.44 -1.72
C VAL A 105 9.90 -11.28 -0.60
N GLU A 106 10.36 -10.61 0.44
CA GLU A 106 11.01 -11.24 1.59
C GLU A 106 9.99 -11.79 2.59
N ASP A 107 10.33 -12.90 3.24
CA ASP A 107 9.60 -13.44 4.38
C ASP A 107 9.91 -12.58 5.63
N ILE A 108 8.93 -11.82 6.07
CA ILE A 108 9.04 -10.90 7.21
C ILE A 108 8.44 -11.45 8.50
N SER A 109 8.15 -12.75 8.57
CA SER A 109 7.45 -13.39 9.70
C SER A 109 8.16 -13.19 11.05
N ASP A 110 9.50 -13.12 11.04
CA ASP A 110 10.32 -13.05 12.25
C ASP A 110 10.52 -11.61 12.78
N TYR A 111 10.06 -10.60 12.07
CA TYR A 111 10.17 -9.21 12.51
C TYR A 111 9.12 -8.86 13.57
N ASP A 112 9.54 -8.21 14.64
CA ASP A 112 8.66 -7.89 15.78
C ASP A 112 7.50 -6.96 15.41
N PHE A 113 7.70 -6.02 14.48
CA PHE A 113 6.65 -5.08 14.04
C PHE A 113 5.44 -5.79 13.41
N VAL A 114 5.62 -6.98 12.87
CA VAL A 114 4.53 -7.78 12.27
C VAL A 114 3.42 -8.06 13.29
N LYS A 115 3.77 -8.20 14.56
CA LYS A 115 2.84 -8.51 15.66
C LYS A 115 1.94 -7.32 16.05
N GLU A 116 2.24 -6.13 15.56
CA GLU A 116 1.47 -4.92 15.84
C GLU A 116 0.23 -4.78 14.93
N PHE A 117 0.17 -5.57 13.84
CA PHE A 117 -0.93 -5.53 12.89
C PHE A 117 -2.04 -6.51 13.26
N ASN A 118 -3.29 -6.18 12.86
CA ASN A 118 -4.43 -7.05 13.11
C ASN A 118 -4.39 -8.32 12.25
N GLU A 119 -4.87 -9.42 12.83
CA GLU A 119 -4.84 -10.75 12.21
C GLU A 119 -5.60 -10.81 10.87
N ALA A 120 -6.74 -10.10 10.76
CA ALA A 120 -7.55 -10.09 9.54
C ALA A 120 -6.79 -9.47 8.35
N GLY A 121 -6.11 -8.33 8.58
CA GLY A 121 -5.27 -7.71 7.56
C GLY A 121 -4.06 -8.56 7.21
N MET A 122 -3.41 -9.13 8.22
CA MET A 122 -2.22 -9.98 8.01
C MET A 122 -2.53 -11.26 7.23
N SER A 123 -3.75 -11.80 7.34
CA SER A 123 -4.15 -13.00 6.57
C SER A 123 -4.09 -12.78 5.06
N LEU A 124 -4.31 -11.55 4.58
CA LEU A 124 -4.21 -11.18 3.17
C LEU A 124 -2.75 -11.07 2.69
N CYS A 125 -1.83 -10.84 3.63
CA CYS A 125 -0.40 -10.68 3.37
C CYS A 125 0.40 -11.96 3.64
N SER A 126 -0.27 -13.09 3.81
CA SER A 126 0.33 -14.37 4.20
C SER A 126 0.16 -15.44 3.12
N ALA A 127 1.16 -16.28 2.97
CA ALA A 127 1.10 -17.49 2.13
C ALA A 127 1.95 -18.61 2.77
N ASP A 128 1.46 -19.84 2.72
CA ASP A 128 2.16 -21.04 3.23
C ASP A 128 2.67 -20.88 4.68
N GLY A 129 1.92 -20.17 5.52
CA GLY A 129 2.27 -19.93 6.93
C GLY A 129 3.36 -18.87 7.15
N LYS A 130 3.72 -18.13 6.12
CA LYS A 130 4.71 -17.04 6.14
C LYS A 130 4.06 -15.71 5.82
N ILE A 131 4.68 -14.64 6.27
CA ILE A 131 4.21 -13.26 6.08
C ILE A 131 5.17 -12.55 5.15
N TYR A 132 4.62 -11.93 4.10
CA TYR A 132 5.41 -11.29 3.04
C TYR A 132 5.10 -9.81 2.86
N GLY A 133 4.20 -9.26 3.66
CA GLY A 133 3.84 -7.85 3.62
C GLY A 133 3.00 -7.45 4.82
N ILE A 134 2.72 -6.17 4.91
CA ILE A 134 1.85 -5.59 5.95
C ILE A 134 0.66 -4.88 5.29
N PRO A 135 -0.53 -4.90 5.91
CA PRO A 135 -1.68 -4.17 5.40
C PRO A 135 -1.48 -2.66 5.62
N SER A 136 -1.41 -1.89 4.55
CA SER A 136 -1.27 -0.43 4.63
C SER A 136 -2.59 0.26 4.94
N TYR A 137 -3.71 -0.32 4.52
CA TYR A 137 -5.07 0.16 4.79
C TYR A 137 -6.08 -0.98 4.70
N GLY A 138 -7.27 -0.74 5.19
CA GLY A 138 -8.42 -1.64 5.04
C GLY A 138 -9.65 -0.85 4.62
N TRP A 139 -10.52 -1.50 3.87
CA TRP A 139 -11.83 -0.99 3.53
C TRP A 139 -12.89 -2.05 3.78
N PHE A 140 -14.10 -1.63 3.97
CA PHE A 140 -15.24 -2.52 4.07
C PHE A 140 -16.35 -2.02 3.17
N SER A 141 -17.14 -2.94 2.64
CA SER A 141 -18.33 -2.63 1.88
C SER A 141 -19.56 -3.18 2.59
N GLY A 142 -20.68 -2.50 2.38
CA GLY A 142 -21.93 -2.88 2.99
C GLY A 142 -23.05 -1.97 2.50
N ILE A 143 -24.25 -2.22 2.99
CA ILE A 143 -25.39 -1.35 2.74
C ILE A 143 -25.46 -0.30 3.85
N TRP A 144 -25.30 0.95 3.46
CA TRP A 144 -25.43 2.08 4.38
C TRP A 144 -26.90 2.43 4.54
N CYS A 145 -27.39 2.40 5.77
CA CYS A 145 -28.79 2.68 6.06
C CYS A 145 -28.95 4.10 6.62
N ASN A 146 -29.91 4.86 6.10
CA ASN A 146 -30.31 6.11 6.69
C ASN A 146 -31.26 5.83 7.87
N ALA A 147 -30.74 6.00 9.09
CA ALA A 147 -31.49 5.69 10.31
C ALA A 147 -32.80 6.47 10.44
N SER A 148 -32.83 7.74 10.04
CA SER A 148 -34.03 8.57 10.12
C SER A 148 -35.13 8.09 9.19
N ILE A 149 -34.79 7.67 7.97
CA ILE A 149 -35.76 7.13 7.01
C ILE A 149 -36.30 5.78 7.49
N LEU A 150 -35.44 4.92 8.04
CA LEU A 150 -35.88 3.65 8.61
C LEU A 150 -36.86 3.86 9.76
N GLU A 151 -36.58 4.78 10.68
CA GLU A 151 -37.45 5.11 11.81
C GLU A 151 -38.79 5.67 11.31
N GLU A 152 -38.79 6.63 10.39
CA GLU A 152 -39.99 7.25 9.81
C GLU A 152 -40.86 6.21 9.07
N CYS A 153 -40.24 5.24 8.42
CA CYS A 153 -40.94 4.15 7.74
C CYS A 153 -41.37 3.03 8.68
N GLY A 154 -40.91 3.03 9.91
CA GLY A 154 -41.17 1.96 10.91
C GLY A 154 -40.45 0.65 10.53
N VAL A 155 -39.30 0.73 9.90
CA VAL A 155 -38.51 -0.41 9.41
C VAL A 155 -37.26 -0.56 10.29
N GLU A 156 -37.00 -1.77 10.76
CA GLU A 156 -35.74 -2.11 11.43
C GLU A 156 -34.62 -2.39 10.41
N ILE A 157 -33.35 -2.33 10.86
CA ILE A 157 -32.21 -2.71 10.02
C ILE A 157 -32.33 -4.20 9.64
N PRO A 158 -32.43 -4.53 8.34
CA PRO A 158 -32.59 -5.91 7.88
C PRO A 158 -31.37 -6.77 8.23
N LYS A 159 -31.60 -8.00 8.64
CA LYS A 159 -30.57 -8.99 8.97
C LYS A 159 -30.48 -10.12 7.95
N THR A 160 -31.51 -10.26 7.13
CA THR A 160 -31.60 -11.25 6.05
C THR A 160 -31.93 -10.59 4.72
N PHE A 161 -31.74 -11.29 3.63
CA PHE A 161 -32.09 -10.78 2.31
C PHE A 161 -33.61 -10.57 2.15
N ASP A 162 -34.40 -11.47 2.71
CA ASP A 162 -35.88 -11.38 2.64
C ASP A 162 -36.37 -10.16 3.44
N GLU A 163 -35.81 -9.90 4.62
CA GLU A 163 -36.07 -8.68 5.40
C GLU A 163 -35.63 -7.42 4.65
N PHE A 164 -34.52 -7.46 3.94
CA PHE A 164 -34.06 -6.36 3.12
C PHE A 164 -35.06 -6.05 1.98
N VAL A 165 -35.56 -7.06 1.29
CA VAL A 165 -36.56 -6.88 0.24
C VAL A 165 -37.85 -6.28 0.81
N ALA A 166 -38.36 -6.82 1.91
CA ALA A 166 -39.56 -6.30 2.58
C ALA A 166 -39.38 -4.85 3.07
N ALA A 167 -38.19 -4.54 3.58
CA ALA A 167 -37.84 -3.17 3.98
C ALA A 167 -37.87 -2.21 2.78
N CYS A 168 -37.29 -2.62 1.65
CA CYS A 168 -37.29 -1.84 0.42
C CYS A 168 -38.72 -1.57 -0.09
N GLU A 169 -39.60 -2.56 -0.04
CA GLU A 169 -41.03 -2.42 -0.43
C GLU A 169 -41.69 -1.37 0.45
N THR A 170 -41.57 -1.50 1.78
CA THR A 170 -42.18 -0.58 2.74
C THR A 170 -41.66 0.86 2.59
N ILE A 171 -40.37 1.04 2.36
CA ILE A 171 -39.74 2.35 2.16
C ILE A 171 -40.25 2.99 0.85
N ASN A 172 -40.36 2.21 -0.24
CA ASN A 172 -40.89 2.69 -1.52
C ASN A 172 -42.37 3.09 -1.41
N GLU A 173 -43.21 2.34 -0.66
CA GLU A 173 -44.62 2.68 -0.42
C GLU A 173 -44.76 4.00 0.35
N LYS A 174 -43.78 4.37 1.15
CA LYS A 174 -43.72 5.67 1.85
C LYS A 174 -43.20 6.82 0.98
N GLY A 175 -42.83 6.56 -0.26
CA GLY A 175 -42.43 7.56 -1.25
C GLY A 175 -40.92 7.86 -1.24
N TYR A 176 -40.12 7.07 -0.57
CA TYR A 176 -38.65 7.14 -0.63
C TYR A 176 -38.09 6.20 -1.68
N THR A 177 -36.87 6.46 -2.14
CA THR A 177 -36.09 5.48 -2.91
C THR A 177 -35.36 4.58 -1.91
N ALA A 178 -35.73 3.31 -1.86
CA ALA A 178 -35.22 2.39 -0.84
C ALA A 178 -33.77 1.98 -1.07
N TYR A 179 -33.35 1.81 -2.33
CA TYR A 179 -32.01 1.39 -2.72
C TYR A 179 -31.63 2.02 -4.05
N GLY A 180 -30.39 2.53 -4.17
CA GLY A 180 -29.87 3.17 -5.37
C GLY A 180 -28.37 2.98 -5.54
#